data_964a19bcfcb5225ba786a18f8da3d14f
#
_entry.id   964a19bcfcb5225ba786a18f8da3d14f
#
_cell.length_a   1.000
_cell.length_b   1.000
_cell.length_c   1.000
_cell.angle_alpha   90.00
_cell.angle_beta   90.00
_cell.angle_gamma   90.00
#
_symmetry.space_group_name_H-M   'P 1'
#
loop_
_entity.id
_entity.type
_entity.pdbx_description
1 polymer ?
#
loop_
_entity_poly.entity_id
_entity_poly.type
_entity_poly.pdbx_seq_one_letter_code
_entity_poly.pdbx_strand_id
1 'polypeptide(L)'
;MAQQKTCFVTIGATASFSSLIKAALSAPFLSALQNHGYTNLLVQYGQDGKELFDGCMQQAKATVNSSGIKVSGFGLDKAGLGKYMRQAKGGVKGAQEGVVISHAGSGSILDALRTSVPLIVVPNSELLDNHQVELAEALAEQEYVVHGTLSGLPQALQDAEKLRQRQKEWPPVNSGVHRQAKGLKGVLDEEMGFLD
;
A
#
# COMPACT_ATOMS: atom_id res chain seq x y z
N MET A 1 -7.15 -15.71 -20.62
CA MET A 1 -7.66 -14.54 -19.86
C MET A 1 -6.46 -13.90 -19.15
N ALA A 2 -6.30 -12.57 -19.23
CA ALA A 2 -5.22 -11.91 -18.51
C ALA A 2 -5.39 -12.14 -17.00
N GLN A 3 -4.30 -12.52 -16.32
CA GLN A 3 -4.31 -12.73 -14.88
C GLN A 3 -4.53 -11.39 -14.17
N GLN A 4 -5.46 -11.36 -13.23
CA GLN A 4 -5.81 -10.14 -12.51
C GLN A 4 -4.74 -9.82 -11.46
N LYS A 5 -4.13 -8.63 -11.52
CA LYS A 5 -3.16 -8.13 -10.52
C LYS A 5 -3.63 -6.77 -10.03
N THR A 6 -3.86 -6.63 -8.73
CA THR A 6 -4.51 -5.45 -8.14
C THR A 6 -3.54 -4.65 -7.28
N CYS A 7 -3.45 -3.35 -7.51
CA CYS A 7 -2.92 -2.37 -6.58
C CYS A 7 -4.08 -1.78 -5.78
N PHE A 8 -4.04 -1.88 -4.46
CA PHE A 8 -5.02 -1.29 -3.57
C PHE A 8 -4.41 -0.12 -2.81
N VAL A 9 -4.98 1.08 -2.94
CA VAL A 9 -4.54 2.30 -2.26
C VAL A 9 -5.58 2.68 -1.21
N THR A 10 -5.15 2.93 0.03
CA THR A 10 -6.02 3.38 1.12
C THR A 10 -5.45 4.60 1.84
N ILE A 11 -6.30 5.58 2.08
CA ILE A 11 -5.96 6.78 2.87
C ILE A 11 -6.42 6.67 4.34
N GLY A 12 -7.01 5.52 4.71
CA GLY A 12 -7.57 5.34 6.06
C GLY A 12 -8.95 5.97 6.25
N ALA A 13 -9.37 6.07 7.52
CA ALA A 13 -10.71 6.51 7.88
C ALA A 13 -10.75 7.90 8.54
N THR A 14 -9.66 8.35 9.15
CA THR A 14 -9.67 9.46 10.11
C THR A 14 -9.23 10.79 9.50
N ALA A 15 -8.23 10.78 8.64
CA ALA A 15 -7.71 11.99 8.02
C ALA A 15 -7.77 11.88 6.48
N SER A 16 -8.03 12.99 5.82
CA SER A 16 -7.92 13.05 4.37
C SER A 16 -6.44 13.00 3.97
N PHE A 17 -6.14 12.32 2.87
CA PHE A 17 -4.81 12.29 2.27
C PHE A 17 -4.91 12.51 0.76
N SER A 18 -5.34 13.70 0.41
CA SER A 18 -5.61 14.10 -0.97
C SER A 18 -4.41 13.97 -1.90
N SER A 19 -3.22 14.24 -1.39
CA SER A 19 -1.97 14.12 -2.13
C SER A 19 -1.64 12.66 -2.50
N LEU A 20 -2.00 11.68 -1.67
CA LEU A 20 -1.83 10.27 -2.02
C LEU A 20 -2.79 9.83 -3.15
N ILE A 21 -4.04 10.31 -3.14
CA ILE A 21 -4.99 10.03 -4.22
C ILE A 21 -4.46 10.59 -5.56
N LYS A 22 -3.97 11.84 -5.55
CA LYS A 22 -3.37 12.48 -6.74
C LYS A 22 -2.15 11.73 -7.23
N ALA A 23 -1.27 11.32 -6.32
CA ALA A 23 -0.06 10.55 -6.65
C ALA A 23 -0.40 9.19 -7.26
N ALA A 24 -1.39 8.49 -6.71
CA ALA A 24 -1.85 7.19 -7.20
C ALA A 24 -2.50 7.26 -8.60
N LEU A 25 -3.07 8.39 -8.99
CA LEU A 25 -3.67 8.62 -10.31
C LEU A 25 -2.74 9.37 -11.26
N SER A 26 -1.50 9.62 -10.86
CA SER A 26 -0.51 10.30 -11.71
C SER A 26 -0.07 9.44 -12.90
N ALA A 27 0.25 10.08 -14.02
CA ALA A 27 0.74 9.37 -15.21
C ALA A 27 2.00 8.53 -14.95
N PRO A 28 3.01 9.00 -14.19
CA PRO A 28 4.18 8.18 -13.88
C PRO A 28 3.82 6.90 -13.11
N PHE A 29 2.90 6.99 -12.15
CA PHE A 29 2.51 5.82 -11.36
C PHE A 29 1.65 4.83 -12.15
N LEU A 30 0.69 5.31 -12.96
CA LEU A 30 -0.10 4.45 -13.85
C LEU A 30 0.80 3.71 -14.86
N SER A 31 1.81 4.38 -15.41
CA SER A 31 2.80 3.75 -16.28
C SER A 31 3.64 2.69 -15.53
N ALA A 32 4.04 2.96 -14.29
CA ALA A 32 4.75 1.98 -13.47
C ALA A 32 3.88 0.75 -13.18
N LEU A 33 2.60 0.94 -12.84
CA LEU A 33 1.65 -0.17 -12.66
C LEU A 33 1.54 -1.03 -13.92
N GLN A 34 1.39 -0.39 -15.09
CA GLN A 34 1.33 -1.10 -16.38
C GLN A 34 2.58 -1.91 -16.64
N ASN A 35 3.77 -1.34 -16.45
CA ASN A 35 5.06 -2.00 -16.66
C ASN A 35 5.26 -3.22 -15.75
N HIS A 36 4.66 -3.20 -14.56
CA HIS A 36 4.68 -4.33 -13.61
C HIS A 36 3.48 -5.28 -13.76
N GLY A 37 2.70 -5.15 -14.84
CA GLY A 37 1.60 -6.05 -15.18
C GLY A 37 0.36 -5.92 -14.29
N TYR A 38 0.18 -4.80 -13.61
CA TYR A 38 -1.06 -4.52 -12.88
C TYR A 38 -2.20 -4.26 -13.85
N THR A 39 -3.35 -4.84 -13.55
CA THR A 39 -4.57 -4.71 -14.35
C THR A 39 -5.65 -3.88 -13.65
N ASN A 40 -5.55 -3.74 -12.32
CA ASN A 40 -6.52 -3.00 -11.53
C ASN A 40 -5.83 -2.07 -10.54
N LEU A 41 -6.36 -0.86 -10.42
CA LEU A 41 -6.08 0.09 -9.37
C LEU A 41 -7.37 0.38 -8.62
N LEU A 42 -7.40 0.02 -7.33
CA LEU A 42 -8.53 0.27 -6.44
C LEU A 42 -8.12 1.33 -5.41
N VAL A 43 -8.88 2.42 -5.32
CA VAL A 43 -8.58 3.54 -4.43
C VAL A 43 -9.69 3.73 -3.40
N GLN A 44 -9.36 3.61 -2.12
CA GLN A 44 -10.23 4.02 -1.04
C GLN A 44 -9.94 5.49 -0.74
N TYR A 45 -10.89 6.37 -1.06
CA TYR A 45 -10.74 7.83 -0.98
C TYR A 45 -11.32 8.45 0.30
N GLY A 46 -11.75 7.63 1.27
CA GLY A 46 -12.28 8.10 2.54
C GLY A 46 -13.69 8.66 2.44
N GLN A 47 -14.09 9.43 3.46
CA GLN A 47 -15.44 9.96 3.55
C GLN A 47 -15.69 11.09 2.56
N ASP A 48 -14.74 12.01 2.42
CA ASP A 48 -14.93 13.27 1.71
C ASP A 48 -14.12 13.35 0.38
N GLY A 49 -13.40 12.27 0.03
CA GLY A 49 -12.50 12.27 -1.13
C GLY A 49 -13.14 12.00 -2.49
N LYS A 50 -14.47 11.80 -2.56
CA LYS A 50 -15.13 11.39 -3.82
C LYS A 50 -14.96 12.42 -4.94
N GLU A 51 -15.24 13.70 -4.66
CA GLU A 51 -15.13 14.77 -5.67
C GLU A 51 -13.70 14.93 -6.18
N LEU A 52 -12.71 14.83 -5.25
CA LEU A 52 -11.31 14.86 -5.62
C LEU A 52 -10.95 13.67 -6.51
N PHE A 53 -11.36 12.46 -6.12
CA PHE A 53 -11.11 11.25 -6.91
C PHE A 53 -11.72 11.38 -8.32
N ASP A 54 -12.98 11.80 -8.44
CA ASP A 54 -13.67 11.98 -9.71
C ASP A 54 -12.97 13.04 -10.59
N GLY A 55 -12.53 14.15 -9.99
CA GLY A 55 -11.77 15.20 -10.67
C GLY A 55 -10.42 14.68 -11.18
N CYS A 56 -9.67 13.94 -10.35
CA CYS A 56 -8.42 13.32 -10.76
C CYS A 56 -8.63 12.29 -11.87
N MET A 57 -9.69 11.50 -11.82
CA MET A 57 -10.05 10.53 -12.85
C MET A 57 -10.35 11.21 -14.19
N GLN A 58 -11.03 12.34 -14.18
CA GLN A 58 -11.27 13.12 -15.40
C GLN A 58 -9.95 13.62 -16.01
N GLN A 59 -9.06 14.17 -15.19
CA GLN A 59 -7.75 14.64 -15.64
C GLN A 59 -6.87 13.49 -16.17
N ALA A 60 -6.89 12.34 -15.49
CA ALA A 60 -6.11 11.15 -15.87
C ALA A 60 -6.75 10.30 -16.96
N LYS A 61 -7.93 10.65 -17.47
CA LYS A 61 -8.74 9.81 -18.39
C LYS A 61 -7.97 9.28 -19.59
N ALA A 62 -7.18 10.13 -20.24
CA ALA A 62 -6.37 9.71 -21.39
C ALA A 62 -5.32 8.67 -20.99
N THR A 63 -4.61 8.91 -19.90
CA THR A 63 -3.59 8.01 -19.36
C THR A 63 -4.18 6.70 -18.87
N VAL A 64 -5.30 6.74 -18.16
CA VAL A 64 -6.02 5.54 -17.71
C VAL A 64 -6.42 4.68 -18.91
N ASN A 65 -7.02 5.29 -19.93
CA ASN A 65 -7.43 4.56 -21.13
C ASN A 65 -6.25 3.93 -21.89
N SER A 66 -5.13 4.64 -21.97
CA SER A 66 -3.94 4.12 -22.66
C SER A 66 -3.18 3.06 -21.85
N SER A 67 -3.26 3.09 -20.53
CA SER A 67 -2.60 2.11 -19.65
C SER A 67 -3.26 0.74 -19.64
N GLY A 68 -4.55 0.66 -20.02
CA GLY A 68 -5.33 -0.57 -19.91
C GLY A 68 -5.65 -0.99 -18.46
N ILE A 69 -5.35 -0.13 -17.48
CA ILE A 69 -5.63 -0.39 -16.06
C ILE A 69 -7.08 -0.01 -15.74
N LYS A 70 -7.80 -0.94 -15.15
CA LYS A 70 -9.14 -0.65 -14.63
C LYS A 70 -9.01 0.09 -13.29
N VAL A 71 -9.34 1.38 -13.28
CA VAL A 71 -9.35 2.20 -12.07
C VAL A 71 -10.75 2.24 -11.48
N SER A 72 -10.86 2.06 -10.18
CA SER A 72 -12.11 2.18 -9.42
C SER A 72 -11.83 2.76 -8.04
N GLY A 73 -12.85 3.39 -7.44
CA GLY A 73 -12.72 3.99 -6.12
C GLY A 73 -13.97 3.79 -5.28
N PHE A 74 -13.80 3.86 -3.95
CA PHE A 74 -14.88 3.78 -2.98
C PHE A 74 -14.57 4.62 -1.73
N GLY A 75 -15.61 4.99 -1.00
CA GLY A 75 -15.51 5.76 0.25
C GLY A 75 -15.12 4.90 1.46
N LEU A 76 -15.69 5.23 2.62
CA LEU A 76 -15.55 4.40 3.81
C LEU A 76 -16.34 3.11 3.68
N ASP A 77 -15.73 2.00 4.07
CA ASP A 77 -16.41 0.71 4.23
C ASP A 77 -16.44 0.33 5.72
N LYS A 78 -17.63 0.32 6.30
CA LYS A 78 -17.84 -0.04 7.71
C LYS A 78 -17.45 -1.48 8.04
N ALA A 79 -17.40 -2.35 7.03
CA ALA A 79 -16.95 -3.74 7.20
C ALA A 79 -15.41 -3.87 7.23
N GLY A 80 -14.69 -2.75 7.12
CA GLY A 80 -13.23 -2.71 7.11
C GLY A 80 -12.60 -3.02 5.77
N LEU A 81 -11.27 -2.96 5.71
CA LEU A 81 -10.50 -3.04 4.48
C LEU A 81 -10.02 -4.47 4.13
N GLY A 82 -10.21 -5.43 5.01
CA GLY A 82 -9.66 -6.79 4.87
C GLY A 82 -10.04 -7.50 3.57
N LYS A 83 -11.25 -7.28 3.03
CA LYS A 83 -11.66 -7.88 1.74
C LYS A 83 -10.86 -7.33 0.56
N TYR A 84 -10.52 -6.04 0.58
CA TYR A 84 -9.75 -5.38 -0.47
C TYR A 84 -8.28 -5.75 -0.40
N MET A 85 -7.73 -5.92 0.82
CA MET A 85 -6.38 -6.42 1.03
C MET A 85 -6.24 -7.86 0.54
N ARG A 86 -7.24 -8.73 0.81
CA ARG A 86 -7.26 -10.09 0.25
C ARG A 86 -7.40 -10.10 -1.27
N GLN A 87 -8.14 -9.16 -1.85
CA GLN A 87 -8.20 -8.98 -3.30
C GLN A 87 -6.82 -8.60 -3.87
N ALA A 88 -6.11 -7.68 -3.22
CA ALA A 88 -4.75 -7.31 -3.59
C ALA A 88 -3.76 -8.46 -3.37
N LYS A 89 -3.92 -9.27 -2.31
CA LYS A 89 -3.11 -10.48 -2.10
C LYS A 89 -3.23 -11.47 -3.25
N GLY A 90 -4.40 -11.56 -3.87
CA GLY A 90 -4.63 -12.53 -4.94
C GLY A 90 -4.58 -13.98 -4.46
N GLY A 91 -4.10 -14.89 -5.31
CA GLY A 91 -3.94 -16.31 -4.96
C GLY A 91 -5.19 -17.16 -5.14
N VAL A 92 -6.35 -16.55 -5.46
CA VAL A 92 -7.60 -17.26 -5.73
C VAL A 92 -7.96 -17.14 -7.21
N LYS A 93 -8.30 -18.25 -7.86
CA LYS A 93 -8.81 -18.30 -9.26
C LYS A 93 -7.93 -17.56 -10.29
N GLY A 94 -6.60 -17.69 -10.21
CA GLY A 94 -5.70 -17.10 -11.21
C GLY A 94 -5.41 -15.62 -11.02
N ALA A 95 -5.78 -15.02 -9.91
CA ALA A 95 -5.34 -13.68 -9.54
C ALA A 95 -3.89 -13.71 -9.04
N GLN A 96 -3.05 -12.83 -9.61
CA GLN A 96 -1.68 -12.63 -9.15
C GLN A 96 -1.66 -11.79 -7.89
N GLU A 97 -0.62 -12.01 -7.08
CA GLU A 97 -0.33 -11.17 -5.93
C GLU A 97 0.05 -9.76 -6.38
N GLY A 98 -0.68 -8.80 -5.87
CA GLY A 98 -0.49 -7.37 -6.11
C GLY A 98 0.18 -6.67 -4.94
N VAL A 99 -0.24 -5.45 -4.63
CA VAL A 99 0.35 -4.59 -3.60
C VAL A 99 -0.73 -3.76 -2.90
N VAL A 100 -0.51 -3.45 -1.64
CA VAL A 100 -1.27 -2.42 -0.91
C VAL A 100 -0.38 -1.19 -0.74
N ILE A 101 -0.94 0.00 -0.97
CA ILE A 101 -0.34 1.28 -0.60
C ILE A 101 -1.22 1.88 0.48
N SER A 102 -0.65 2.15 1.63
CA SER A 102 -1.38 2.68 2.77
C SER A 102 -0.70 3.93 3.32
N HIS A 103 -1.51 4.85 3.84
CA HIS A 103 -0.99 5.82 4.80
C HIS A 103 -0.41 5.08 6.02
N ALA A 104 0.43 5.74 6.81
CA ALA A 104 1.09 5.11 7.97
C ALA A 104 0.15 4.96 9.19
N GLY A 105 -1.12 4.62 8.97
CA GLY A 105 -2.06 4.30 10.04
C GLY A 105 -1.89 2.86 10.50
N SER A 106 -1.63 2.66 11.80
CA SER A 106 -1.32 1.36 12.40
C SER A 106 -2.35 0.27 12.11
N GLY A 107 -3.64 0.60 12.14
CA GLY A 107 -4.71 -0.36 11.82
C GLY A 107 -4.61 -0.91 10.40
N SER A 108 -4.40 -0.04 9.41
CA SER A 108 -4.25 -0.46 8.00
C SER A 108 -2.97 -1.24 7.76
N ILE A 109 -1.88 -0.87 8.42
CA ILE A 109 -0.61 -1.60 8.37
C ILE A 109 -0.79 -3.00 8.93
N LEU A 110 -1.37 -3.14 10.12
CA LEU A 110 -1.61 -4.43 10.77
C LEU A 110 -2.49 -5.35 9.92
N ASP A 111 -3.55 -4.82 9.32
CA ASP A 111 -4.45 -5.60 8.47
C ASP A 111 -3.73 -6.09 7.18
N ALA A 112 -2.89 -5.26 6.58
CA ALA A 112 -2.09 -5.64 5.42
C ALA A 112 -1.06 -6.72 5.79
N LEU A 113 -0.34 -6.56 6.90
CA LEU A 113 0.64 -7.54 7.38
C LEU A 113 0.00 -8.88 7.75
N ARG A 114 -1.18 -8.88 8.41
CA ARG A 114 -1.96 -10.10 8.68
C ARG A 114 -2.40 -10.82 7.41
N THR A 115 -2.64 -10.07 6.34
CA THR A 115 -2.99 -10.64 5.03
C THR A 115 -1.75 -11.13 4.28
N SER A 116 -0.55 -10.77 4.74
CA SER A 116 0.73 -11.05 4.08
C SER A 116 0.78 -10.53 2.63
N VAL A 117 0.15 -9.40 2.37
CA VAL A 117 0.22 -8.73 1.08
C VAL A 117 1.39 -7.74 1.10
N PRO A 118 2.19 -7.63 0.02
CA PRO A 118 3.23 -6.60 -0.08
C PRO A 118 2.67 -5.22 0.21
N LEU A 119 3.34 -4.46 1.08
CA LEU A 119 2.86 -3.19 1.59
C LEU A 119 3.86 -2.07 1.35
N ILE A 120 3.37 -0.99 0.76
CA ILE A 120 4.06 0.30 0.68
C ILE A 120 3.38 1.23 1.68
N VAL A 121 4.14 1.81 2.59
CA VAL A 121 3.66 2.78 3.58
C VAL A 121 4.11 4.17 3.17
N VAL A 122 3.16 5.08 3.01
CA VAL A 122 3.39 6.48 2.64
C VAL A 122 2.91 7.36 3.78
N PRO A 123 3.81 7.90 4.62
CA PRO A 123 3.42 8.79 5.71
C PRO A 123 2.71 10.04 5.18
N ASN A 124 1.69 10.49 5.90
CA ASN A 124 1.01 11.74 5.59
C ASN A 124 1.76 12.91 6.26
N SER A 125 2.62 13.57 5.52
CA SER A 125 3.39 14.73 5.98
C SER A 125 2.54 15.98 6.27
N GLU A 126 1.26 15.99 5.92
CA GLU A 126 0.33 17.07 6.24
C GLU A 126 -0.14 17.01 7.70
N LEU A 127 0.08 15.87 8.38
CA LEU A 127 -0.19 15.73 9.80
C LEU A 127 0.99 16.29 10.61
N LEU A 128 0.67 16.97 11.72
CA LEU A 128 1.66 17.64 12.58
C LEU A 128 2.55 16.67 13.39
N ASP A 129 2.38 15.39 13.19
CA ASP A 129 2.97 14.35 14.02
C ASP A 129 3.94 13.47 13.19
N ASN A 130 5.20 13.36 13.64
CA ASN A 130 6.23 12.56 12.99
C ASN A 130 6.08 11.05 13.21
N HIS A 131 5.20 10.60 14.10
CA HIS A 131 5.03 9.17 14.42
C HIS A 131 4.75 8.31 13.17
N GLN A 132 4.05 8.85 12.17
CA GLN A 132 3.81 8.10 10.93
C GLN A 132 5.09 7.85 10.12
N VAL A 133 6.02 8.81 10.12
CA VAL A 133 7.31 8.68 9.44
C VAL A 133 8.18 7.67 10.18
N GLU A 134 8.32 7.83 11.49
CA GLU A 134 9.11 6.95 12.36
C GLU A 134 8.63 5.50 12.27
N LEU A 135 7.30 5.28 12.34
CA LEU A 135 6.72 3.94 12.16
C LEU A 135 7.04 3.34 10.79
N ALA A 136 6.90 4.13 9.71
CA ALA A 136 7.18 3.64 8.36
C ALA A 136 8.66 3.29 8.18
N GLU A 137 9.57 4.10 8.70
CA GLU A 137 11.01 3.86 8.68
C GLU A 137 11.40 2.62 9.48
N ALA A 138 10.93 2.51 10.73
CA ALA A 138 11.20 1.37 11.59
C ALA A 138 10.71 0.04 10.99
N LEU A 139 9.54 0.03 10.35
CA LEU A 139 9.03 -1.16 9.67
C LEU A 139 9.78 -1.48 8.38
N ALA A 140 10.26 -0.46 7.66
CA ALA A 140 11.04 -0.64 6.44
C ALA A 140 12.45 -1.17 6.73
N GLU A 141 13.10 -0.71 7.81
CA GLU A 141 14.40 -1.24 8.28
C GLU A 141 14.34 -2.75 8.60
N GLN A 142 13.17 -3.21 9.09
CA GLN A 142 12.93 -4.63 9.35
C GLN A 142 12.45 -5.41 8.11
N GLU A 143 12.42 -4.79 6.93
CA GLU A 143 11.94 -5.38 5.67
C GLU A 143 10.49 -5.91 5.72
N TYR A 144 9.65 -5.39 6.62
CA TYR A 144 8.22 -5.71 6.64
C TYR A 144 7.43 -4.97 5.58
N VAL A 145 7.85 -3.75 5.26
CA VAL A 145 7.19 -2.85 4.31
C VAL A 145 8.21 -2.11 3.46
N VAL A 146 7.74 -1.43 2.42
CA VAL A 146 8.52 -0.42 1.70
C VAL A 146 8.07 0.96 2.17
N HIS A 147 9.00 1.79 2.63
CA HIS A 147 8.72 3.20 2.90
C HIS A 147 8.66 3.96 1.57
N GLY A 148 7.51 4.49 1.24
CA GLY A 148 7.25 5.25 0.02
C GLY A 148 7.05 6.73 0.28
N THR A 149 7.31 7.53 -0.75
CA THR A 149 6.99 8.97 -0.77
C THR A 149 5.99 9.26 -1.90
N LEU A 150 5.28 10.37 -1.82
CA LEU A 150 4.28 10.75 -2.82
C LEU A 150 4.86 10.85 -4.24
N SER A 151 6.05 11.44 -4.39
CA SER A 151 6.77 11.55 -5.66
C SER A 151 7.50 10.27 -6.07
N GLY A 152 7.80 9.41 -5.11
CA GLY A 152 8.56 8.17 -5.29
C GLY A 152 7.70 6.91 -5.45
N LEU A 153 6.39 7.00 -5.64
CA LEU A 153 5.52 5.81 -5.78
C LEU A 153 5.96 4.83 -6.86
N PRO A 154 6.43 5.26 -8.07
CA PRO A 154 6.94 4.33 -9.06
C PRO A 154 8.14 3.51 -8.57
N GLN A 155 9.07 4.16 -7.86
CA GLN A 155 10.23 3.48 -7.28
C GLN A 155 9.82 2.56 -6.13
N ALA A 156 8.95 3.02 -5.25
CA ALA A 156 8.42 2.21 -4.15
C ALA A 156 7.69 0.95 -4.65
N LEU A 157 6.98 1.04 -5.77
CA LEU A 157 6.37 -0.11 -6.42
C LEU A 157 7.42 -1.14 -6.87
N GLN A 158 8.48 -0.67 -7.51
CA GLN A 158 9.59 -1.54 -7.93
C GLN A 158 10.26 -2.22 -6.73
N ASP A 159 10.44 -1.50 -5.63
CA ASP A 159 11.06 -2.04 -4.42
C ASP A 159 10.14 -3.04 -3.71
N ALA A 160 8.82 -2.81 -3.73
CA ALA A 160 7.83 -3.77 -3.25
C ALA A 160 7.83 -5.08 -4.07
N GLU A 161 8.01 -4.99 -5.39
CA GLU A 161 8.15 -6.16 -6.26
C GLU A 161 9.42 -6.97 -5.92
N LYS A 162 10.55 -6.28 -5.64
CA LYS A 162 11.80 -6.94 -5.21
C LYS A 162 11.64 -7.56 -3.82
N LEU A 163 11.04 -6.85 -2.87
CA LEU A 163 10.78 -7.37 -1.52
C LEU A 163 9.92 -8.64 -1.58
N ARG A 164 8.87 -8.63 -2.40
CA ARG A 164 8.02 -9.79 -2.62
C ARG A 164 8.79 -10.99 -3.16
N GLN A 165 9.69 -10.79 -4.12
CA GLN A 165 10.53 -11.87 -4.65
C GLN A 165 11.42 -12.47 -3.56
N ARG A 166 12.11 -11.62 -2.80
CA ARG A 166 12.95 -12.05 -1.67
C ARG A 166 12.15 -12.85 -0.63
N GLN A 167 10.96 -12.38 -0.28
CA GLN A 167 10.09 -13.09 0.69
C GLN A 167 9.60 -14.45 0.18
N LYS A 168 9.47 -14.64 -1.14
CA LYS A 168 9.12 -15.94 -1.73
C LYS A 168 10.29 -16.91 -1.83
N GLU A 169 11.49 -16.40 -2.09
CA GLU A 169 12.71 -17.17 -2.21
C GLU A 169 13.30 -17.54 -0.86
N TRP A 170 12.88 -16.85 0.20
CA TRP A 170 13.33 -17.11 1.55
C TRP A 170 12.54 -18.26 2.18
N PRO A 171 13.14 -19.47 2.32
CA PRO A 171 12.71 -20.35 3.38
C PRO A 171 13.09 -19.66 4.70
N PRO A 172 12.28 -19.72 5.77
CA PRO A 172 12.67 -19.26 7.08
C PRO A 172 13.84 -20.13 7.54
N VAL A 173 15.05 -19.76 7.14
CA VAL A 173 16.26 -20.36 7.69
C VAL A 173 16.25 -19.89 9.12
N ASN A 174 16.19 -20.85 10.03
CA ASN A 174 16.26 -20.63 11.48
C ASN A 174 17.68 -20.18 11.86
N SER A 175 18.18 -19.12 11.22
CA SER A 175 19.54 -18.60 11.33
C SER A 175 19.81 -17.93 12.69
N GLY A 176 18.77 -17.76 13.51
CA GLY A 176 18.87 -17.05 14.78
C GLY A 176 19.04 -15.53 14.67
N VAL A 177 19.28 -15.00 13.47
CA VAL A 177 19.43 -13.54 13.24
C VAL A 177 18.15 -12.78 13.64
N HIS A 178 16.98 -13.36 13.41
CA HIS A 178 15.70 -12.78 13.83
C HIS A 178 15.48 -12.74 15.35
N ARG A 179 16.28 -13.46 16.14
CA ARG A 179 16.18 -13.39 17.61
C ARG A 179 16.82 -12.13 18.19
N GLN A 180 17.66 -11.45 17.42
CA GLN A 180 18.29 -10.18 17.80
C GLN A 180 17.55 -8.96 17.25
N ALA A 181 16.69 -9.12 16.22
CA ALA A 181 15.86 -8.07 15.71
C ALA A 181 14.60 -7.92 16.60
N LYS A 182 14.19 -6.69 16.87
CA LYS A 182 12.88 -6.42 17.48
C LYS A 182 11.83 -7.01 16.55
N GLY A 183 11.01 -7.96 17.03
CA GLY A 183 9.92 -8.50 16.24
C GLY A 183 8.88 -7.39 15.91
N LEU A 184 8.02 -7.63 14.94
CA LEU A 184 6.96 -6.70 14.54
C LEU A 184 6.20 -6.11 15.73
N LYS A 185 5.88 -6.94 16.74
CA LYS A 185 5.22 -6.48 17.97
C LYS A 185 6.07 -5.44 18.71
N GLY A 186 7.38 -5.68 18.86
CA GLY A 186 8.27 -4.74 19.56
C GLY A 186 8.40 -3.40 18.85
N VAL A 187 8.43 -3.40 17.51
CA VAL A 187 8.44 -2.16 16.72
C VAL A 187 7.12 -1.39 16.89
N LEU A 188 6.01 -2.08 16.82
CA LEU A 188 4.69 -1.44 16.98
C LEU A 188 4.45 -0.95 18.41
N ASP A 189 4.84 -1.72 19.43
CA ASP A 189 4.66 -1.33 20.84
C ASP A 189 5.52 -0.09 21.17
N GLU A 190 6.76 -0.01 20.67
CA GLU A 190 7.65 1.13 20.88
C GLU A 190 7.16 2.40 20.17
N GLU A 191 6.79 2.31 18.89
CA GLU A 191 6.35 3.45 18.08
C GLU A 191 4.92 3.91 18.43
N MET A 192 4.10 3.03 18.99
CA MET A 192 2.72 3.36 19.39
C MET A 192 2.56 3.68 20.87
N GLY A 193 3.65 3.67 21.66
CA GLY A 193 3.63 4.03 23.07
C GLY A 193 2.94 3.02 23.99
N PHE A 194 2.80 1.77 23.59
CA PHE A 194 2.29 0.67 24.44
C PHE A 194 3.41 0.03 25.28
N LEU A 195 4.31 0.85 25.82
CA LEU A 195 5.27 0.38 26.83
C LEU A 195 4.58 0.47 28.19
N ASP A 196 4.43 -0.67 28.85
CA ASP A 196 4.04 -0.76 30.28
C ASP A 196 5.05 -0.05 31.20
#